data_2bdfc69e75e9a81f648d4c4adb0f060a
#
_entry.id   2bdfc69e75e9a81f648d4c4adb0f060a
#
_cell.length_a   1.000
_cell.length_b   1.000
_cell.length_c   1.000
_cell.angle_alpha   90.00
_cell.angle_beta   90.00
_cell.angle_gamma   90.00
#
_symmetry.space_group_name_H-M   'P 1'
#
loop_
_entity.id
_entity.type
_entity.pdbx_description
1 polymer ?
#
loop_
_entity_poly.entity_id
_entity_poly.type
_entity_poly.pdbx_seq_one_letter_code
_entity_poly.pdbx_strand_id
1 'polypeptide(L)'
;MLSTLSLSVVNAQGCSDAGFCTMGAMRPGQPYSNNLNIMLKSVELSQYIGLTRFNDRIYATTLDFNLGLTRKDAVQFKLPYMAAKGPLGEMQGVGDISLSYTRTLKKTLRYQFNITGGAKIPLGNSGKVFEEKPLPMYYQQNLGTYDFVLGISFLTNKWLVATGLQYPLNTNQNQFSSKPWIQEGTSSEVIDQYSSSIDLDRGKDVMFRVERSIRKSNLGVSIGLLSIYRLNKDERTNPTTKERELVKDSDGLALTGLLGLNYMFNVNSTLKVIYGHRIIKRHVSPDGLSREQVVGVGYVYKF
;
A
#
# COMPACT_ATOMS: atom_id res chain seq x y z
N MET A 1 -42.31 -10.31 -13.07
CA MET A 1 -41.76 -9.14 -12.39
C MET A 1 -40.33 -9.48 -11.96
N LEU A 2 -39.37 -9.10 -12.80
CA LEU A 2 -37.94 -9.22 -12.44
C LEU A 2 -37.57 -7.97 -11.64
N SER A 3 -37.26 -8.19 -10.36
CA SER A 3 -36.70 -7.17 -9.48
C SER A 3 -35.24 -6.93 -9.88
N THR A 4 -34.96 -5.77 -10.46
CA THR A 4 -33.59 -5.30 -10.71
C THR A 4 -32.95 -4.96 -9.36
N LEU A 5 -32.03 -5.81 -8.87
CA LEU A 5 -31.12 -5.44 -7.80
C LEU A 5 -30.17 -4.36 -8.33
N SER A 6 -30.42 -3.12 -7.91
CA SER A 6 -29.44 -2.05 -8.04
C SER A 6 -28.25 -2.35 -7.12
N LEU A 7 -27.14 -2.81 -7.68
CA LEU A 7 -25.85 -2.85 -6.97
C LEU A 7 -25.41 -1.41 -6.71
N SER A 8 -25.58 -0.97 -5.47
CA SER A 8 -24.92 0.24 -4.97
C SER A 8 -23.41 0.02 -5.00
N VAL A 9 -22.71 0.83 -5.79
CA VAL A 9 -21.25 0.83 -5.91
C VAL A 9 -20.66 1.33 -4.58
N VAL A 10 -20.13 0.42 -3.78
CA VAL A 10 -19.44 0.71 -2.51
C VAL A 10 -17.95 0.84 -2.79
N ASN A 11 -17.33 1.94 -2.38
CA ASN A 11 -15.99 2.39 -2.74
C ASN A 11 -14.90 1.95 -1.73
N ALA A 12 -13.75 1.46 -2.18
CA ALA A 12 -12.70 0.84 -1.36
C ALA A 12 -11.34 1.60 -1.36
N GLN A 13 -10.60 1.59 -0.24
CA GLN A 13 -9.21 2.06 -0.15
C GLN A 13 -8.24 0.87 -0.02
N GLY A 14 -7.35 0.70 -1.00
CA GLY A 14 -6.36 -0.35 -1.01
C GLY A 14 -5.00 0.14 -0.50
N CYS A 15 -4.30 -0.70 0.23
CA CYS A 15 -2.88 -0.50 0.49
C CYS A 15 -2.10 -0.81 -0.78
N SER A 16 -1.25 0.12 -1.27
CA SER A 16 -0.36 -0.16 -2.40
C SER A 16 0.62 -1.28 -2.03
N ASP A 17 1.12 -2.04 -3.02
CA ASP A 17 2.09 -3.13 -2.80
C ASP A 17 3.37 -2.68 -2.10
N ALA A 18 3.76 -1.41 -2.27
CA ALA A 18 4.83 -0.77 -1.54
C ALA A 18 4.41 -0.22 -0.16
N GLY A 19 3.13 -0.39 0.22
CA GLY A 19 2.60 0.07 1.49
C GLY A 19 3.16 -0.68 2.69
N PHE A 20 3.21 0.01 3.85
CA PHE A 20 3.73 -0.56 5.10
C PHE A 20 2.91 -1.76 5.59
N CYS A 21 1.62 -1.86 5.21
CA CYS A 21 0.74 -2.96 5.57
C CYS A 21 1.11 -4.32 4.94
N THR A 22 2.08 -4.34 4.03
CA THR A 22 2.66 -5.58 3.47
C THR A 22 4.12 -5.78 3.85
N MET A 23 4.67 -4.96 4.76
CA MET A 23 6.06 -5.05 5.21
C MET A 23 6.23 -6.04 6.35
N GLY A 24 7.28 -6.86 6.27
CA GLY A 24 7.71 -7.78 7.31
C GLY A 24 6.59 -8.63 7.88
N ALA A 25 6.38 -8.55 9.18
CA ALA A 25 5.38 -9.32 9.92
C ALA A 25 3.92 -8.97 9.55
N MET A 26 3.66 -7.83 8.95
CA MET A 26 2.32 -7.37 8.55
C MET A 26 1.87 -7.96 7.21
N ARG A 27 2.78 -8.58 6.46
CA ARG A 27 2.53 -9.19 5.15
C ARG A 27 1.62 -10.43 5.26
N PRO A 28 0.62 -10.61 4.37
CA PRO A 28 -0.17 -11.83 4.30
C PRO A 28 0.64 -13.02 3.77
N GLY A 29 0.28 -14.24 4.18
CA GLY A 29 0.86 -15.47 3.65
C GLY A 29 2.34 -15.66 3.93
N GLN A 30 2.82 -15.24 5.12
CA GLN A 30 4.21 -15.40 5.52
C GLN A 30 4.64 -16.88 5.52
N PRO A 31 5.83 -17.22 4.99
CA PRO A 31 6.32 -18.59 5.01
C PRO A 31 6.71 -19.02 6.42
N TYR A 32 6.24 -20.20 6.83
CA TYR A 32 6.62 -20.84 8.07
C TYR A 32 7.80 -21.78 7.79
N SER A 33 9.04 -21.41 8.13
CA SER A 33 10.24 -22.21 7.87
C SER A 33 11.11 -22.45 9.10
N ASN A 34 11.75 -23.61 9.20
CA ASN A 34 12.52 -24.08 10.35
C ASN A 34 14.05 -24.09 10.19
N ASN A 35 14.62 -23.69 9.04
CA ASN A 35 16.04 -23.89 8.76
C ASN A 35 16.94 -22.70 9.11
N LEU A 36 18.16 -23.05 9.56
CA LEU A 36 19.24 -22.12 9.95
C LEU A 36 20.18 -21.89 8.76
N ASN A 37 20.40 -20.66 8.43
CA ASN A 37 21.58 -20.02 7.77
C ASN A 37 21.07 -18.74 7.11
N ILE A 38 21.95 -17.76 6.85
CA ILE A 38 21.63 -16.63 6.00
C ILE A 38 21.25 -17.20 4.65
N MET A 39 19.97 -17.25 4.36
CA MET A 39 19.44 -17.88 3.15
C MET A 39 18.34 -17.01 2.53
N LEU A 40 18.38 -16.93 1.22
CA LEU A 40 17.22 -16.42 0.48
C LEU A 40 16.07 -17.42 0.69
N LYS A 41 15.05 -16.99 1.45
CA LYS A 41 13.89 -17.85 1.77
C LYS A 41 12.86 -17.86 0.67
N SER A 42 12.64 -16.70 0.04
CA SER A 42 11.71 -16.60 -1.07
C SER A 42 11.95 -15.33 -1.89
N VAL A 43 11.62 -15.44 -3.16
CA VAL A 43 11.43 -14.29 -4.07
C VAL A 43 9.99 -14.28 -4.49
N GLU A 44 9.37 -13.10 -4.48
CA GLU A 44 8.02 -12.89 -5.01
C GLU A 44 8.07 -11.82 -6.09
N LEU A 45 7.54 -12.15 -7.26
CA LEU A 45 7.20 -11.20 -8.30
C LEU A 45 5.70 -10.98 -8.23
N SER A 46 5.27 -9.74 -8.03
CA SER A 46 3.84 -9.40 -7.97
C SER A 46 3.49 -8.26 -8.89
N GLN A 47 2.28 -8.33 -9.44
CA GLN A 47 1.64 -7.28 -10.21
C GLN A 47 0.41 -6.79 -9.43
N TYR A 48 0.35 -5.51 -9.19
CA TYR A 48 -0.75 -4.82 -8.55
C TYR A 48 -1.44 -3.90 -9.56
N ILE A 49 -2.76 -3.82 -9.48
CA ILE A 49 -3.59 -2.89 -10.24
C ILE A 49 -4.55 -2.23 -9.26
N GLY A 50 -4.48 -0.90 -9.15
CA GLY A 50 -5.36 -0.10 -8.33
C GLY A 50 -6.18 0.87 -9.16
N LEU A 51 -7.48 0.96 -8.90
CA LEU A 51 -8.38 1.93 -9.51
C LEU A 51 -8.70 3.02 -8.51
N THR A 52 -8.62 4.29 -8.91
CA THR A 52 -9.04 5.43 -8.12
C THR A 52 -10.47 5.85 -8.49
N ARG A 53 -11.09 6.68 -7.65
CA ARG A 53 -12.39 7.30 -7.95
C ARG A 53 -12.36 8.30 -9.12
N PHE A 54 -11.18 8.68 -9.56
CA PHE A 54 -10.96 9.66 -10.64
C PHE A 54 -10.67 8.99 -12.00
N ASN A 55 -10.89 7.65 -12.08
CA ASN A 55 -10.55 6.80 -13.22
C ASN A 55 -9.03 6.67 -13.47
N ASP A 56 -8.17 7.04 -12.51
CA ASP A 56 -6.76 6.73 -12.62
C ASP A 56 -6.53 5.24 -12.38
N ARG A 57 -5.65 4.67 -13.16
CA ARG A 57 -5.17 3.28 -13.03
C ARG A 57 -3.73 3.31 -12.57
N ILE A 58 -3.48 2.67 -11.44
CA ILE A 58 -2.15 2.57 -10.86
C ILE A 58 -1.70 1.13 -10.98
N TYR A 59 -0.55 0.93 -11.59
CA TYR A 59 0.10 -0.36 -11.74
C TYR A 59 1.36 -0.37 -10.89
N ALA A 60 1.65 -1.49 -10.22
CA ALA A 60 2.92 -1.69 -9.56
C ALA A 60 3.40 -3.12 -9.78
N THR A 61 4.57 -3.25 -10.38
CA THR A 61 5.30 -4.52 -10.49
C THR A 61 6.34 -4.53 -9.38
N THR A 62 6.25 -5.47 -8.44
CA THR A 62 7.12 -5.49 -7.27
C THR A 62 7.95 -6.76 -7.22
N LEU A 63 9.27 -6.60 -7.04
CA LEU A 63 10.18 -7.65 -6.65
C LEU A 63 10.34 -7.61 -5.13
N ASP A 64 10.13 -8.74 -4.47
CA ASP A 64 10.16 -8.87 -3.01
C ASP A 64 11.09 -10.04 -2.64
N PHE A 65 12.18 -9.72 -1.96
CA PHE A 65 13.19 -10.67 -1.49
C PHE A 65 13.05 -10.86 0.01
N ASN A 66 12.94 -12.11 0.47
CA ASN A 66 12.92 -12.46 1.87
C ASN A 66 14.15 -13.27 2.22
N LEU A 67 14.99 -12.70 3.07
CA LEU A 67 16.23 -13.29 3.57
C LEU A 67 16.02 -13.73 5.03
N GLY A 68 16.32 -14.98 5.33
CA GLY A 68 16.43 -15.43 6.72
C GLY A 68 17.85 -15.20 7.21
N LEU A 69 18.01 -14.47 8.30
CA LEU A 69 19.30 -14.27 8.95
C LEU A 69 19.54 -15.35 10.02
N THR A 70 18.51 -15.69 10.76
CA THR A 70 18.53 -16.73 11.79
C THR A 70 17.21 -17.51 11.76
N ARG A 71 17.02 -18.42 12.72
CA ARG A 71 15.71 -19.09 12.92
C ARG A 71 14.60 -18.12 13.34
N LYS A 72 14.96 -16.98 13.92
CA LYS A 72 14.01 -15.99 14.47
C LYS A 72 14.00 -14.67 13.71
N ASP A 73 15.02 -14.43 12.89
CA ASP A 73 15.24 -13.12 12.27
C ASP A 73 15.17 -13.22 10.76
N ALA A 74 14.49 -12.29 10.14
CA ALA A 74 14.36 -12.18 8.69
C ALA A 74 14.44 -10.72 8.26
N VAL A 75 14.98 -10.50 7.05
CA VAL A 75 14.99 -9.22 6.36
C VAL A 75 14.16 -9.34 5.09
N GLN A 76 13.36 -8.35 4.81
CA GLN A 76 12.61 -8.22 3.57
C GLN A 76 13.05 -6.95 2.84
N PHE A 77 13.28 -7.08 1.55
CA PHE A 77 13.57 -5.98 0.63
C PHE A 77 12.55 -5.98 -0.49
N LYS A 78 11.93 -4.84 -0.78
CA LYS A 78 10.97 -4.65 -1.87
C LYS A 78 11.41 -3.54 -2.79
N LEU A 79 11.31 -3.80 -4.08
CA LEU A 79 11.59 -2.86 -5.15
C LEU A 79 10.38 -2.80 -6.10
N PRO A 80 9.53 -1.77 -6.02
CA PRO A 80 8.41 -1.59 -6.91
C PRO A 80 8.80 -0.77 -8.14
N TYR A 81 8.28 -1.12 -9.29
CA TYR A 81 8.19 -0.28 -10.48
C TYR A 81 6.73 0.13 -10.66
N MET A 82 6.50 1.43 -10.66
CA MET A 82 5.16 2.03 -10.65
C MET A 82 4.83 2.63 -12.01
N ALA A 83 3.58 2.51 -12.43
CA ALA A 83 3.03 3.28 -13.54
C ALA A 83 1.63 3.78 -13.16
N ALA A 84 1.32 5.01 -13.54
CA ALA A 84 0.02 5.63 -13.34
C ALA A 84 -0.49 6.18 -14.67
N LYS A 85 -1.76 5.97 -14.96
CA LYS A 85 -2.43 6.45 -16.18
C LYS A 85 -3.84 6.91 -15.85
N GLY A 86 -4.19 8.10 -16.34
CA GLY A 86 -5.53 8.66 -16.12
C GLY A 86 -5.74 9.96 -16.91
N PRO A 87 -6.77 10.74 -16.55
CA PRO A 87 -7.17 11.94 -17.29
C PRO A 87 -6.10 13.04 -17.40
N LEU A 88 -5.13 13.07 -16.47
CA LEU A 88 -4.07 14.11 -16.44
C LEU A 88 -2.77 13.64 -17.09
N GLY A 89 -2.74 12.47 -17.71
CA GLY A 89 -1.56 11.94 -18.38
C GLY A 89 -1.13 10.58 -17.85
N GLU A 90 0.13 10.26 -18.11
CA GLU A 90 0.74 9.00 -17.66
C GLU A 90 2.15 9.22 -17.16
N MET A 91 2.53 8.44 -16.15
CA MET A 91 3.86 8.45 -15.54
C MET A 91 4.28 7.05 -15.18
N GLN A 92 5.58 6.80 -15.22
CA GLN A 92 6.16 5.52 -14.79
C GLN A 92 7.56 5.72 -14.20
N GLY A 93 7.99 4.77 -13.39
CA GLY A 93 9.32 4.76 -12.80
C GLY A 93 9.42 3.90 -11.56
N VAL A 94 10.62 3.88 -10.96
CA VAL A 94 10.88 3.13 -9.73
C VAL A 94 10.23 3.86 -8.55
N GLY A 95 9.50 3.10 -7.72
CA GLY A 95 8.84 3.62 -6.52
C GLY A 95 9.73 3.59 -5.28
N ASP A 96 9.10 3.75 -4.10
CA ASP A 96 9.81 3.71 -2.82
C ASP A 96 10.33 2.30 -2.52
N ILE A 97 11.62 2.17 -2.25
CA ILE A 97 12.18 0.92 -1.72
C ILE A 97 11.65 0.72 -0.30
N SER A 98 11.35 -0.53 0.05
CA SER A 98 11.00 -0.89 1.43
C SER A 98 12.00 -1.90 1.96
N LEU A 99 12.58 -1.60 3.11
CA LEU A 99 13.47 -2.48 3.85
C LEU A 99 12.86 -2.75 5.23
N SER A 100 12.73 -4.01 5.64
CA SER A 100 12.24 -4.33 6.97
C SER A 100 12.97 -5.51 7.58
N TYR A 101 13.17 -5.43 8.89
CA TYR A 101 13.70 -6.48 9.74
C TYR A 101 12.58 -7.00 10.64
N THR A 102 12.39 -8.31 10.65
CA THR A 102 11.38 -8.98 11.47
C THR A 102 12.05 -9.97 12.42
N ARG A 103 11.70 -9.86 13.70
CA ARG A 103 12.10 -10.82 14.74
C ARG A 103 10.89 -11.58 15.25
N THR A 104 11.00 -12.91 15.24
CA THR A 104 10.04 -13.79 15.90
C THR A 104 10.35 -13.85 17.38
N LEU A 105 9.50 -13.25 18.21
CA LEU A 105 9.67 -13.22 19.66
C LEU A 105 9.27 -14.55 20.29
N LYS A 106 8.15 -15.13 19.82
CA LYS A 106 7.67 -16.42 20.31
C LYS A 106 7.07 -17.23 19.16
N LYS A 107 7.45 -18.50 19.08
CA LYS A 107 6.92 -19.46 18.12
C LYS A 107 6.61 -20.77 18.82
N THR A 108 5.39 -21.24 18.64
CA THR A 108 4.90 -22.52 19.13
C THR A 108 4.26 -23.30 17.98
N LEU A 109 3.77 -24.51 18.21
CA LEU A 109 3.02 -25.28 17.21
C LEU A 109 1.68 -24.63 16.84
N ARG A 110 1.13 -23.75 17.71
CA ARG A 110 -0.21 -23.15 17.54
C ARG A 110 -0.15 -21.70 17.07
N TYR A 111 0.87 -20.95 17.42
CA TYR A 111 0.98 -19.52 17.08
C TYR A 111 2.42 -19.04 16.97
N GLN A 112 2.57 -17.93 16.26
CA GLN A 112 3.81 -17.18 16.12
C GLN A 112 3.53 -15.69 16.41
N PHE A 113 4.39 -15.06 17.20
CA PHE A 113 4.34 -13.63 17.51
C PHE A 113 5.61 -12.96 17.00
N ASN A 114 5.46 -11.92 16.17
CA ASN A 114 6.58 -11.21 15.54
C ASN A 114 6.50 -9.72 15.80
N ILE A 115 7.68 -9.09 15.82
CA ILE A 115 7.87 -7.65 15.76
C ILE A 115 8.66 -7.31 14.48
N THR A 116 8.32 -6.19 13.85
CA THR A 116 8.99 -5.69 12.64
C THR A 116 9.34 -4.23 12.82
N GLY A 117 10.57 -3.87 12.46
CA GLY A 117 10.99 -2.49 12.23
C GLY A 117 11.44 -2.34 10.78
N GLY A 118 11.14 -1.20 10.16
CA GLY A 118 11.51 -0.98 8.77
C GLY A 118 11.47 0.46 8.33
N ALA A 119 11.90 0.69 7.10
CA ALA A 119 11.89 2.00 6.48
C ALA A 119 11.43 1.90 5.02
N LYS A 120 10.78 2.96 4.55
CA LYS A 120 10.56 3.23 3.13
C LYS A 120 11.49 4.38 2.72
N ILE A 121 12.14 4.19 1.59
CA ILE A 121 13.18 5.09 1.09
C ILE A 121 12.78 5.51 -0.33
N PRO A 122 12.53 6.80 -0.60
CA PRO A 122 12.20 7.27 -1.93
C PRO A 122 13.42 7.22 -2.84
N LEU A 123 13.29 6.62 -4.03
CA LEU A 123 14.35 6.60 -5.05
C LEU A 123 14.30 7.79 -6.01
N GLY A 124 13.43 8.73 -5.76
CA GLY A 124 13.27 9.95 -6.56
C GLY A 124 12.45 10.99 -5.84
N ASN A 125 12.20 12.10 -6.50
CA ASN A 125 11.32 13.13 -6.00
C ASN A 125 9.86 12.80 -6.32
N SER A 126 8.92 13.36 -5.55
CA SER A 126 7.49 13.31 -5.77
C SER A 126 6.97 14.48 -6.61
N GLY A 127 7.86 15.20 -7.32
CA GLY A 127 7.55 16.40 -8.08
C GLY A 127 7.55 16.18 -9.59
N LYS A 128 7.09 15.03 -10.08
CA LYS A 128 6.98 14.77 -11.53
C LYS A 128 5.94 15.68 -12.17
N VAL A 129 6.26 16.11 -13.39
CA VAL A 129 5.44 16.98 -14.23
C VAL A 129 5.05 16.26 -15.51
N PHE A 130 3.93 16.64 -16.10
CA PHE A 130 3.50 16.24 -17.44
C PHE A 130 3.20 17.50 -18.23
N GLU A 131 3.81 17.67 -19.40
CA GLU A 131 3.72 18.89 -20.21
C GLU A 131 3.95 20.15 -19.37
N GLU A 132 5.05 20.16 -18.60
CA GLU A 132 5.47 21.25 -17.67
C GLU A 132 4.51 21.52 -16.49
N LYS A 133 3.39 20.80 -16.38
CA LYS A 133 2.43 20.93 -15.29
C LYS A 133 2.69 19.91 -14.18
N PRO A 134 2.75 20.34 -12.92
CA PRO A 134 2.85 19.39 -11.80
C PRO A 134 1.69 18.42 -11.76
N LEU A 135 1.99 17.14 -11.57
CA LEU A 135 1.01 16.08 -11.41
C LEU A 135 0.64 15.85 -9.94
N PRO A 136 -0.63 15.53 -9.63
CA PRO A 136 -1.04 15.17 -8.28
C PRO A 136 -0.34 13.90 -7.80
N MET A 137 -0.32 13.68 -6.48
CA MET A 137 0.33 12.54 -5.83
C MET A 137 -0.16 11.19 -6.35
N TYR A 138 -1.36 11.10 -6.93
CA TYR A 138 -1.90 9.89 -7.56
C TYR A 138 -1.05 9.38 -8.74
N TYR A 139 -0.32 10.27 -9.40
CA TYR A 139 0.54 9.97 -10.56
C TYR A 139 2.02 9.84 -10.17
N GLN A 140 2.39 10.20 -8.94
CA GLN A 140 3.79 10.09 -8.52
C GLN A 140 4.18 8.64 -8.27
N GLN A 141 5.40 8.25 -8.69
CA GLN A 141 5.94 6.91 -8.50
C GLN A 141 6.33 6.64 -7.04
N ASN A 142 6.64 7.70 -6.31
CA ASN A 142 7.04 7.63 -4.90
C ASN A 142 6.38 8.74 -4.09
N LEU A 143 6.39 8.58 -2.77
CA LEU A 143 5.80 9.54 -1.85
C LEU A 143 6.73 10.72 -1.57
N GLY A 144 8.02 10.60 -1.94
CA GLY A 144 9.03 11.62 -1.68
C GLY A 144 9.38 11.78 -0.20
N THR A 145 8.97 10.84 0.64
CA THR A 145 9.24 10.85 2.09
C THR A 145 9.99 9.61 2.53
N TYR A 146 10.89 9.80 3.50
CA TYR A 146 11.45 8.70 4.28
C TYR A 146 10.42 8.34 5.35
N ASP A 147 9.95 7.10 5.35
CA ASP A 147 8.97 6.67 6.32
C ASP A 147 9.56 5.60 7.24
N PHE A 148 9.46 5.79 8.54
CA PHE A 148 9.74 4.77 9.53
C PHE A 148 8.50 3.90 9.76
N VAL A 149 8.69 2.58 9.88
CA VAL A 149 7.61 1.62 10.07
C VAL A 149 7.89 0.71 11.24
N LEU A 150 6.93 0.60 12.15
CA LEU A 150 6.90 -0.40 13.21
C LEU A 150 5.67 -1.28 13.06
N GLY A 151 5.79 -2.56 13.40
CA GLY A 151 4.65 -3.47 13.34
C GLY A 151 4.81 -4.67 14.25
N ILE A 152 3.69 -5.22 14.67
CA ILE A 152 3.59 -6.49 15.38
C ILE A 152 2.58 -7.37 14.67
N SER A 153 2.77 -8.68 14.74
CA SER A 153 1.80 -9.63 14.22
C SER A 153 1.68 -10.88 15.07
N PHE A 154 0.48 -11.39 15.10
CA PHE A 154 0.10 -12.66 15.69
C PHE A 154 -0.46 -13.57 14.61
N LEU A 155 0.19 -14.70 14.37
CA LEU A 155 -0.18 -15.67 13.36
C LEU A 155 -0.55 -16.99 14.02
N THR A 156 -1.61 -17.59 13.50
CA THR A 156 -1.98 -18.98 13.78
C THR A 156 -2.18 -19.72 12.46
N ASN A 157 -2.54 -20.99 12.50
CA ASN A 157 -2.87 -21.76 11.29
C ASN A 157 -4.08 -21.20 10.51
N LYS A 158 -4.93 -20.39 11.17
CA LYS A 158 -6.19 -19.88 10.58
C LYS A 158 -6.27 -18.36 10.59
N TRP A 159 -5.55 -17.68 11.48
CA TRP A 159 -5.69 -16.25 11.70
C TRP A 159 -4.37 -15.51 11.55
N LEU A 160 -4.41 -14.38 10.89
CA LEU A 160 -3.42 -13.32 10.95
C LEU A 160 -4.07 -12.10 11.61
N VAL A 161 -3.45 -11.61 12.66
CA VAL A 161 -3.77 -10.31 13.28
C VAL A 161 -2.48 -9.50 13.28
N ALA A 162 -2.50 -8.30 12.72
CA ALA A 162 -1.34 -7.43 12.68
C ALA A 162 -1.74 -5.97 12.93
N THR A 163 -0.84 -5.23 13.54
CA THR A 163 -0.94 -3.77 13.67
C THR A 163 0.41 -3.15 13.38
N GLY A 164 0.39 -1.92 12.88
CA GLY A 164 1.61 -1.20 12.54
C GLY A 164 1.41 0.30 12.56
N LEU A 165 2.52 1.00 12.69
CA LEU A 165 2.64 2.46 12.64
C LEU A 165 3.55 2.82 11.47
N GLN A 166 3.13 3.79 10.66
CA GLN A 166 3.97 4.45 9.67
C GLN A 166 4.12 5.92 10.05
N TYR A 167 5.36 6.37 10.10
CA TYR A 167 5.75 7.72 10.49
C TYR A 167 6.58 8.35 9.37
N PRO A 168 6.03 9.29 8.57
CA PRO A 168 6.82 10.10 7.64
C PRO A 168 7.79 10.99 8.41
N LEU A 169 9.03 11.11 7.93
CA LEU A 169 10.11 11.84 8.61
C LEU A 169 10.39 13.22 7.99
N ASN A 170 9.89 13.47 6.80
CA ASN A 170 10.11 14.71 6.06
C ASN A 170 8.90 15.05 5.18
N THR A 171 8.83 16.30 4.76
CA THR A 171 7.88 16.82 3.79
C THR A 171 8.27 16.37 2.38
N ASN A 172 7.31 16.08 1.52
CA ASN A 172 7.57 15.78 0.13
C ASN A 172 7.79 17.06 -0.70
N GLN A 173 8.19 16.90 -1.98
CA GLN A 173 8.53 18.01 -2.88
C GLN A 173 7.49 18.20 -3.99
N ASN A 174 6.28 17.68 -3.82
CA ASN A 174 5.24 17.84 -4.84
C ASN A 174 4.80 19.30 -4.91
N GLN A 175 4.47 19.78 -6.14
CA GLN A 175 4.07 21.16 -6.39
C GLN A 175 2.68 21.23 -7.07
N PHE A 176 1.87 20.19 -6.94
CA PHE A 176 0.59 20.14 -7.59
C PHE A 176 -0.44 21.12 -7.00
N SER A 177 -1.03 21.90 -7.92
CA SER A 177 -2.26 22.67 -7.69
C SER A 177 -3.10 22.69 -8.97
N SER A 178 -4.40 22.99 -8.87
CA SER A 178 -5.31 23.03 -10.03
C SER A 178 -5.05 24.20 -10.98
N LYS A 179 -4.48 25.31 -10.49
CA LYS A 179 -4.34 26.57 -11.26
C LYS A 179 -3.65 26.41 -12.62
N PRO A 180 -2.46 25.81 -12.75
CA PRO A 180 -1.79 25.68 -14.05
C PRO A 180 -2.61 24.87 -15.06
N TRP A 181 -3.33 23.87 -14.59
CA TRP A 181 -4.16 23.01 -15.43
C TRP A 181 -5.39 23.70 -15.96
N ILE A 182 -6.06 24.52 -15.14
CA ILE A 182 -7.24 25.31 -15.54
C ILE A 182 -6.84 26.39 -16.55
N GLN A 183 -5.70 27.06 -16.34
CA GLN A 183 -5.22 28.09 -17.25
C GLN A 183 -4.95 27.57 -18.66
N GLU A 184 -4.61 26.31 -18.82
CA GLU A 184 -4.38 25.66 -20.11
C GLU A 184 -5.61 24.88 -20.63
N GLY A 185 -6.79 25.12 -20.06
CA GLY A 185 -8.07 24.63 -20.59
C GLY A 185 -8.53 23.27 -20.06
N THR A 186 -7.86 22.70 -19.04
CA THR A 186 -8.39 21.52 -18.36
C THR A 186 -9.68 21.88 -17.62
N SER A 187 -10.73 21.08 -17.79
CA SER A 187 -11.99 21.31 -17.08
C SER A 187 -11.80 21.32 -15.55
N SER A 188 -12.35 22.32 -14.90
CA SER A 188 -12.34 22.41 -13.42
C SER A 188 -13.00 21.20 -12.78
N GLU A 189 -14.03 20.62 -13.38
CA GLU A 189 -14.71 19.41 -12.90
C GLU A 189 -13.75 18.20 -12.79
N VAL A 190 -12.76 18.11 -13.66
CA VAL A 190 -11.75 17.05 -13.64
C VAL A 190 -10.65 17.36 -12.65
N ILE A 191 -10.10 18.58 -12.69
CA ILE A 191 -8.88 18.90 -11.93
C ILE A 191 -9.15 19.16 -10.44
N ASP A 192 -10.29 19.78 -10.09
CA ASP A 192 -10.63 20.11 -8.70
C ASP A 192 -10.98 18.88 -7.84
N GLN A 193 -11.13 17.72 -8.46
CA GLN A 193 -11.24 16.43 -7.76
C GLN A 193 -9.95 16.04 -7.06
N TYR A 194 -8.79 16.51 -7.56
CA TYR A 194 -7.49 16.23 -6.98
C TYR A 194 -7.12 17.31 -5.96
N SER A 195 -6.83 16.89 -4.74
CA SER A 195 -6.37 17.81 -3.69
C SER A 195 -4.98 18.33 -4.01
N SER A 196 -4.76 19.64 -3.83
CA SER A 196 -3.42 20.22 -3.89
C SER A 196 -2.48 19.53 -2.89
N SER A 197 -1.23 19.33 -3.28
CA SER A 197 -0.21 18.60 -2.52
C SER A 197 1.15 19.31 -2.51
N ILE A 198 1.11 20.66 -2.58
CA ILE A 198 2.34 21.49 -2.53
C ILE A 198 3.03 21.29 -1.19
N ASP A 199 4.29 20.82 -1.22
CA ASP A 199 5.13 20.57 -0.04
C ASP A 199 4.34 19.80 1.04
N LEU A 200 3.76 18.68 0.65
CA LEU A 200 2.86 17.90 1.51
C LEU A 200 3.63 17.24 2.65
N ASP A 201 3.23 17.55 3.89
CA ASP A 201 3.61 16.83 5.10
C ASP A 201 2.49 15.86 5.46
N ARG A 202 2.78 14.57 5.38
CA ARG A 202 1.79 13.51 5.57
C ARG A 202 1.57 13.20 7.04
N GLY A 203 0.33 13.01 7.42
CA GLY A 203 -0.03 12.51 8.74
C GLY A 203 0.48 11.08 8.98
N LYS A 204 0.58 10.73 10.26
CA LYS A 204 0.98 9.40 10.73
C LYS A 204 -0.17 8.42 10.55
N ASP A 205 0.13 7.21 10.09
CA ASP A 205 -0.88 6.18 9.87
C ASP A 205 -0.69 4.99 10.84
N VAL A 206 -1.80 4.57 11.46
CA VAL A 206 -1.87 3.30 12.19
C VAL A 206 -2.66 2.31 11.35
N MET A 207 -2.11 1.12 11.17
CA MET A 207 -2.74 0.02 10.45
C MET A 207 -3.19 -1.05 11.44
N PHE A 208 -4.39 -1.58 11.20
CA PHE A 208 -4.86 -2.82 11.81
C PHE A 208 -5.37 -3.77 10.73
N ARG A 209 -4.92 -5.02 10.77
CA ARG A 209 -5.28 -6.05 9.82
C ARG A 209 -5.71 -7.32 10.54
N VAL A 210 -6.83 -7.89 10.14
CA VAL A 210 -7.28 -9.21 10.58
C VAL A 210 -7.68 -10.02 9.37
N GLU A 211 -7.19 -11.26 9.29
CA GLU A 211 -7.55 -12.19 8.22
C GLU A 211 -7.79 -13.58 8.79
N ARG A 212 -8.79 -14.24 8.26
CA ARG A 212 -9.04 -15.66 8.47
C ARG A 212 -8.75 -16.44 7.20
N SER A 213 -7.91 -17.44 7.31
CA SER A 213 -7.54 -18.32 6.20
C SER A 213 -8.06 -19.73 6.41
N ILE A 214 -8.53 -20.32 5.33
CA ILE A 214 -8.93 -21.73 5.25
C ILE A 214 -8.12 -22.35 4.15
N ARG A 215 -7.50 -23.51 4.43
CA ARG A 215 -6.74 -24.26 3.43
C ARG A 215 -7.32 -25.65 3.27
N LYS A 216 -7.51 -26.04 2.02
CA LYS A 216 -7.86 -27.40 1.64
C LYS A 216 -6.90 -27.86 0.55
N SER A 217 -6.07 -28.87 0.85
CA SER A 217 -5.00 -29.32 -0.07
C SER A 217 -4.12 -28.14 -0.52
N ASN A 218 -4.01 -27.92 -1.80
CA ASN A 218 -3.14 -26.89 -2.43
C ASN A 218 -3.81 -25.51 -2.51
N LEU A 219 -5.10 -25.42 -2.24
CA LEU A 219 -5.86 -24.17 -2.31
C LEU A 219 -6.07 -23.58 -0.90
N GLY A 220 -5.69 -22.33 -0.75
CA GLY A 220 -5.98 -21.50 0.42
C GLY A 220 -6.87 -20.33 0.03
N VAL A 221 -7.88 -20.07 0.84
CA VAL A 221 -8.77 -18.90 0.71
C VAL A 221 -8.64 -18.08 1.99
N SER A 222 -8.54 -16.78 1.88
CA SER A 222 -8.57 -15.88 3.04
C SER A 222 -9.59 -14.77 2.84
N ILE A 223 -10.21 -14.37 3.94
CA ILE A 223 -11.09 -13.21 4.03
C ILE A 223 -10.60 -12.35 5.19
N GLY A 224 -10.59 -11.04 5.02
CA GLY A 224 -10.09 -10.15 6.05
C GLY A 224 -10.52 -8.72 5.90
N LEU A 225 -10.10 -7.94 6.88
CA LEU A 225 -10.28 -6.50 6.95
C LEU A 225 -8.92 -5.84 7.17
N LEU A 226 -8.70 -4.74 6.46
CA LEU A 226 -7.56 -3.85 6.60
C LEU A 226 -8.09 -2.47 6.93
N SER A 227 -7.73 -1.98 8.10
CA SER A 227 -8.03 -0.64 8.59
C SER A 227 -6.75 0.19 8.59
N ILE A 228 -6.80 1.40 8.05
CA ILE A 228 -5.74 2.40 8.17
C ILE A 228 -6.38 3.65 8.76
N TYR A 229 -5.88 4.07 9.90
CA TYR A 229 -6.33 5.28 10.59
C TYR A 229 -5.22 6.33 10.57
N ARG A 230 -5.48 7.47 9.92
CA ARG A 230 -4.59 8.63 9.96
C ARG A 230 -4.82 9.42 11.24
N LEU A 231 -3.78 9.51 12.06
CA LEU A 231 -3.87 10.08 13.41
C LEU A 231 -3.99 11.61 13.42
N ASN A 232 -3.36 12.27 12.48
CA ASN A 232 -3.34 13.72 12.37
C ASN A 232 -3.54 14.14 10.90
N LYS A 233 -4.09 15.33 10.70
CA LYS A 233 -4.28 15.89 9.37
C LYS A 233 -2.95 16.04 8.64
N ASP A 234 -3.02 15.91 7.33
CA ASP A 234 -1.93 16.32 6.44
C ASP A 234 -1.79 17.84 6.47
N GLU A 235 -0.58 18.32 6.24
CA GLU A 235 -0.28 19.74 6.12
C GLU A 235 0.35 20.02 4.75
N ARG A 236 0.02 21.16 4.16
CA ARG A 236 0.53 21.55 2.84
C ARG A 236 0.76 23.05 2.77
N THR A 237 1.45 23.51 1.74
CA THR A 237 1.50 24.93 1.39
C THR A 237 0.24 25.31 0.60
N ASN A 238 -0.48 26.33 1.06
CA ASN A 238 -1.66 26.85 0.38
C ASN A 238 -1.27 27.43 -0.99
N PRO A 239 -1.90 27.04 -2.10
CA PRO A 239 -1.52 27.51 -3.43
C PRO A 239 -1.74 29.02 -3.65
N THR A 240 -2.54 29.66 -2.82
CA THR A 240 -2.88 31.10 -2.95
C THR A 240 -2.13 31.97 -1.94
N THR A 241 -2.24 31.66 -0.63
CA THR A 241 -1.59 32.47 0.43
C THR A 241 -0.11 32.14 0.61
N LYS A 242 0.35 30.99 0.12
CA LYS A 242 1.71 30.46 0.32
C LYS A 242 2.07 30.13 1.77
N GLU A 243 1.09 30.14 2.66
CA GLU A 243 1.25 29.76 4.05
C GLU A 243 1.00 28.25 4.24
N ARG A 244 1.51 27.70 5.33
CA ARG A 244 1.22 26.31 5.73
C ARG A 244 -0.21 26.21 6.23
N GLU A 245 -0.93 25.18 5.79
CA GLU A 245 -2.30 24.91 6.19
C GLU A 245 -2.57 23.45 6.44
N LEU A 246 -3.41 23.13 7.42
CA LEU A 246 -3.91 21.78 7.64
C LEU A 246 -4.98 21.44 6.58
N VAL A 247 -4.82 20.28 5.95
CA VAL A 247 -5.81 19.80 4.98
C VAL A 247 -7.02 19.25 5.72
N LYS A 248 -8.15 19.93 5.56
CA LYS A 248 -9.41 19.52 6.18
C LYS A 248 -9.80 18.11 5.70
N ASP A 249 -10.29 17.26 6.62
CA ASP A 249 -10.82 15.92 6.36
C ASP A 249 -9.80 14.95 5.72
N SER A 250 -8.48 15.20 5.91
CA SER A 250 -7.41 14.31 5.49
C SER A 250 -7.04 13.23 6.52
N ASP A 251 -7.48 13.39 7.77
CA ASP A 251 -7.38 12.43 8.86
C ASP A 251 -8.53 11.40 8.83
N GLY A 252 -8.47 10.41 9.72
CA GLY A 252 -9.55 9.46 9.93
C GLY A 252 -9.35 8.09 9.33
N LEU A 253 -10.44 7.32 9.29
CA LEU A 253 -10.46 5.89 8.98
C LEU A 253 -10.60 5.62 7.49
N ALA A 254 -9.78 4.68 7.02
CA ALA A 254 -9.98 3.96 5.78
C ALA A 254 -10.11 2.45 6.08
N LEU A 255 -11.16 1.81 5.59
CA LEU A 255 -11.43 0.39 5.80
C LEU A 255 -11.57 -0.32 4.46
N THR A 256 -10.86 -1.43 4.31
CA THR A 256 -10.86 -2.27 3.10
C THR A 256 -11.21 -3.70 3.46
N GLY A 257 -12.17 -4.29 2.76
CA GLY A 257 -12.40 -5.73 2.74
C GLY A 257 -11.39 -6.42 1.85
N LEU A 258 -10.84 -7.54 2.30
CA LEU A 258 -9.83 -8.32 1.57
C LEU A 258 -10.34 -9.72 1.29
N LEU A 259 -10.10 -10.18 0.07
CA LEU A 259 -10.29 -11.58 -0.34
C LEU A 259 -8.97 -12.07 -0.94
N GLY A 260 -8.44 -13.17 -0.44
CA GLY A 260 -7.20 -13.76 -0.90
C GLY A 260 -7.39 -15.20 -1.38
N LEU A 261 -6.71 -15.55 -2.47
CA LEU A 261 -6.58 -16.91 -2.97
C LEU A 261 -5.10 -17.25 -3.07
N ASN A 262 -4.72 -18.43 -2.62
CA ASN A 262 -3.37 -18.94 -2.71
C ASN A 262 -3.41 -20.36 -3.28
N TYR A 263 -2.72 -20.60 -4.38
CA TYR A 263 -2.60 -21.93 -4.97
C TYR A 263 -1.16 -22.39 -4.95
N MET A 264 -0.90 -23.50 -4.27
CA MET A 264 0.43 -24.12 -4.20
C MET A 264 0.57 -25.15 -5.32
N PHE A 265 1.41 -24.85 -6.32
CA PHE A 265 1.76 -25.82 -7.36
C PHE A 265 2.58 -26.99 -6.77
N ASN A 266 3.51 -26.63 -5.90
CA ASN A 266 4.37 -27.53 -5.13
C ASN A 266 4.90 -26.83 -3.87
N VAL A 267 5.81 -27.45 -3.12
CA VAL A 267 6.36 -26.91 -1.86
C VAL A 267 7.11 -25.60 -2.04
N ASN A 268 7.66 -25.37 -3.23
CA ASN A 268 8.47 -24.19 -3.55
C ASN A 268 7.67 -23.08 -4.26
N SER A 269 6.60 -23.41 -4.96
CA SER A 269 5.92 -22.51 -5.89
C SER A 269 4.48 -22.23 -5.48
N THR A 270 4.13 -20.96 -5.31
CA THR A 270 2.79 -20.53 -4.89
C THR A 270 2.34 -19.33 -5.73
N LEU A 271 1.16 -19.42 -6.31
CA LEU A 271 0.44 -18.30 -6.90
C LEU A 271 -0.46 -17.68 -5.82
N LYS A 272 -0.45 -16.36 -5.73
CA LYS A 272 -1.32 -15.57 -4.85
C LYS A 272 -2.15 -14.64 -5.69
N VAL A 273 -3.41 -14.51 -5.34
CA VAL A 273 -4.30 -13.48 -5.85
C VAL A 273 -4.94 -12.79 -4.65
N ILE A 274 -4.95 -11.48 -4.67
CA ILE A 274 -5.63 -10.67 -3.64
C ILE A 274 -6.58 -9.71 -4.34
N TYR A 275 -7.77 -9.58 -3.80
CA TYR A 275 -8.73 -8.56 -4.14
C TYR A 275 -9.04 -7.73 -2.90
N GLY A 276 -9.00 -6.41 -3.05
CA GLY A 276 -9.38 -5.47 -2.01
C GLY A 276 -10.48 -4.55 -2.49
N HIS A 277 -11.48 -4.36 -1.64
CA HIS A 277 -12.59 -3.46 -1.89
C HIS A 277 -12.77 -2.50 -0.72
N ARG A 278 -12.78 -1.17 -1.01
CA ARG A 278 -12.90 -0.13 0.01
C ARG A 278 -14.32 -0.09 0.58
N ILE A 279 -14.43 -0.18 1.89
CA ILE A 279 -15.70 -0.09 2.64
C ILE A 279 -15.89 1.33 3.18
N ILE A 280 -14.84 1.90 3.80
CA ILE A 280 -14.83 3.26 4.34
C ILE A 280 -13.68 4.03 3.72
N LYS A 281 -13.93 5.27 3.30
CA LYS A 281 -12.92 6.17 2.72
C LYS A 281 -12.60 7.34 3.64
N ARG A 282 -11.37 7.82 3.62
CA ARG A 282 -11.07 9.18 4.04
C ARG A 282 -11.67 10.15 3.00
N HIS A 283 -12.17 11.28 3.45
CA HIS A 283 -12.79 12.25 2.55
C HIS A 283 -11.78 12.85 1.58
N VAL A 284 -10.60 13.21 2.08
CA VAL A 284 -9.51 13.82 1.32
C VAL A 284 -8.24 12.97 1.47
N SER A 285 -7.52 12.73 0.40
CA SER A 285 -6.25 11.98 0.37
C SER A 285 -5.26 12.70 -0.55
N PRO A 286 -4.62 13.78 -0.07
CA PRO A 286 -3.68 14.55 -0.88
C PRO A 286 -2.41 13.76 -1.21
N ASP A 287 -2.12 12.73 -0.43
CA ASP A 287 -1.01 11.79 -0.64
C ASP A 287 -1.20 10.79 -1.80
N GLY A 288 -2.35 10.82 -2.45
CA GLY A 288 -2.64 9.95 -3.58
C GLY A 288 -2.77 8.46 -3.27
N LEU A 289 -2.86 8.06 -2.01
CA LEU A 289 -2.90 6.64 -1.60
C LEU A 289 -4.30 6.01 -1.60
N SER A 290 -5.32 6.75 -2.04
CA SER A 290 -6.71 6.29 -2.07
C SER A 290 -6.99 5.43 -3.31
N ARG A 291 -7.45 4.19 -3.12
CA ARG A 291 -7.90 3.27 -4.18
C ARG A 291 -9.30 2.79 -3.87
N GLU A 292 -10.13 2.62 -4.89
CA GLU A 292 -11.47 2.05 -4.76
C GLU A 292 -11.44 0.53 -4.77
N GLN A 293 -10.70 0.01 -5.72
CA GLN A 293 -10.50 -1.41 -5.89
C GLN A 293 -9.04 -1.69 -6.15
N VAL A 294 -8.59 -2.84 -5.69
CA VAL A 294 -7.26 -3.33 -5.95
C VAL A 294 -7.31 -4.81 -6.32
N VAL A 295 -6.50 -5.18 -7.29
CA VAL A 295 -6.23 -6.58 -7.64
C VAL A 295 -4.73 -6.75 -7.61
N GLY A 296 -4.26 -7.76 -6.92
CA GLY A 296 -2.86 -8.17 -6.90
C GLY A 296 -2.72 -9.63 -7.31
N VAL A 297 -1.73 -9.92 -8.14
CA VAL A 297 -1.33 -11.27 -8.50
C VAL A 297 0.16 -11.41 -8.21
N GLY A 298 0.55 -12.41 -7.45
CA GLY A 298 1.94 -12.63 -7.08
C GLY A 298 2.35 -14.10 -7.24
N TYR A 299 3.54 -14.32 -7.78
CA TYR A 299 4.16 -15.61 -7.82
C TYR A 299 5.32 -15.65 -6.83
N VAL A 300 5.27 -16.60 -5.91
CA VAL A 300 6.29 -16.80 -4.87
C VAL A 300 7.05 -18.06 -5.14
N TYR A 301 8.37 -17.94 -5.21
CA TYR A 301 9.29 -19.08 -5.23
C TYR A 301 10.04 -19.13 -3.89
N LYS A 302 10.03 -20.29 -3.24
CA LYS A 302 10.73 -20.57 -1.98
C LYS A 302 11.93 -21.47 -2.24
N PHE A 303 13.03 -21.17 -1.62
CA PHE A 303 14.28 -21.92 -1.69
C PHE A 303 14.43 -22.90 -0.52
#